data_b70d6780ea587f58c9a2a90015be8ca1
#
_entry.id   b70d6780ea587f58c9a2a90015be8ca1
#
_cell.length_a   1.000
_cell.length_b   1.000
_cell.length_c   1.000
_cell.angle_alpha   90.00
_cell.angle_beta   90.00
_cell.angle_gamma   90.00
#
_symmetry.space_group_name_H-M   'P 1'
#
loop_
_entity.id
_entity.type
_entity.pdbx_description
1 polymer ?
#
loop_
_entity_poly.entity_id
_entity_poly.type
_entity_poly.pdbx_seq_one_letter_code
_entity_poly.pdbx_strand_id
1 'polypeptide(L)'
;MKPQPCPYATVSRKVLGLSTCHRLPRPPHRLVLFLMTFTITRAIETLSDPNVQIEHALRQCLVVAKRIQSDPMVEWVKGELQGYGSPDVKPPNYRSTLFAPYRLTFHGPMGASLRQSLSRSDIPESLRVPAEADFLRQPVAEVSALTRDRENSPELSLPLIWVDEFRRLGNEGKAPRVEMMELASACRVLPRTHLEGIVDRVRTSALELLLELEAIDPSVGDVGKDAEGTRGEARSVSLQIITQNIYGDRASVVSQGQVDGAASVAIDARVTPGDREGLLDAAAKLLEPDQVADLRQALDEDGNTVGESTRSFLTKLRDGAAEASGQAAVSGLTALLTQFLGGTFPW
;
A
#
# COMPACT_ATOMS: atom_id res chain seq x y z
N MET A 1 -16.98 -66.34 -6.60
CA MET A 1 -18.15 -65.83 -5.91
C MET A 1 -18.79 -64.76 -6.77
N LYS A 2 -20.02 -64.98 -7.18
CA LYS A 2 -20.78 -64.13 -8.14
C LYS A 2 -21.39 -62.92 -7.44
N PRO A 3 -21.54 -61.77 -8.07
CA PRO A 3 -22.26 -60.60 -7.53
C PRO A 3 -23.77 -60.78 -7.70
N GLN A 4 -24.56 -60.39 -6.72
CA GLN A 4 -26.01 -60.36 -6.79
C GLN A 4 -26.54 -59.02 -7.32
N PRO A 5 -27.70 -59.01 -7.99
CA PRO A 5 -28.30 -57.83 -8.58
C PRO A 5 -29.31 -57.13 -7.68
N CYS A 6 -29.42 -55.80 -7.78
CA CYS A 6 -30.45 -54.99 -7.16
C CYS A 6 -31.82 -55.17 -7.80
N PRO A 7 -32.94 -55.15 -7.03
CA PRO A 7 -34.28 -55.20 -7.59
C PRO A 7 -34.82 -53.84 -7.96
N TYR A 8 -35.25 -53.73 -9.23
CA TYR A 8 -36.07 -52.65 -9.76
C TYR A 8 -37.51 -52.73 -9.19
N ALA A 9 -37.98 -51.64 -8.63
CA ALA A 9 -39.40 -51.47 -8.31
C ALA A 9 -40.08 -50.70 -9.47
N THR A 10 -40.92 -51.42 -10.17
CA THR A 10 -41.82 -50.93 -11.21
C THR A 10 -43.05 -50.30 -10.54
N VAL A 11 -43.31 -48.99 -10.78
CA VAL A 11 -44.61 -48.39 -10.40
C VAL A 11 -45.34 -47.96 -11.68
N SER A 12 -46.52 -48.55 -11.77
CA SER A 12 -47.49 -48.48 -12.86
C SER A 12 -48.06 -47.08 -13.09
N ARG A 13 -48.15 -46.68 -14.35
CA ARG A 13 -48.93 -45.52 -14.84
C ARG A 13 -50.43 -45.77 -14.63
N LYS A 14 -51.11 -44.83 -14.01
CA LYS A 14 -52.55 -44.59 -14.21
C LYS A 14 -52.78 -43.19 -14.69
N VAL A 15 -53.32 -43.12 -15.88
CA VAL A 15 -53.80 -41.97 -16.61
C VAL A 15 -55.02 -41.40 -15.95
N LEU A 16 -55.03 -40.09 -15.70
CA LEU A 16 -56.27 -39.29 -15.67
C LEU A 16 -55.89 -37.86 -16.05
N GLY A 17 -56.48 -37.44 -17.16
CA GLY A 17 -56.26 -36.13 -17.73
C GLY A 17 -56.95 -35.03 -16.94
N LEU A 18 -56.35 -33.86 -17.03
CA LEU A 18 -57.02 -32.57 -17.05
C LEU A 18 -56.00 -31.50 -17.48
N SER A 19 -56.25 -30.98 -18.69
CA SER A 19 -55.60 -29.79 -19.24
C SER A 19 -55.99 -28.58 -18.42
N THR A 20 -55.01 -27.99 -17.75
CA THR A 20 -55.04 -26.55 -17.45
C THR A 20 -53.58 -26.07 -17.43
N CYS A 21 -53.17 -25.44 -18.54
CA CYS A 21 -51.95 -24.64 -18.61
C CYS A 21 -52.12 -23.44 -17.67
N HIS A 22 -51.72 -23.58 -16.40
CA HIS A 22 -51.44 -22.45 -15.59
C HIS A 22 -50.11 -21.84 -16.07
N ARG A 23 -50.20 -20.75 -16.83
CA ARG A 23 -49.09 -19.83 -17.06
C ARG A 23 -48.63 -19.39 -15.66
N LEU A 24 -47.44 -19.86 -15.27
CA LEU A 24 -46.71 -19.27 -14.14
C LEU A 24 -46.64 -17.74 -14.36
N PRO A 25 -47.02 -16.92 -13.38
CA PRO A 25 -46.88 -15.48 -13.50
C PRO A 25 -45.41 -15.17 -13.72
N ARG A 26 -45.11 -14.44 -14.82
CA ARG A 26 -43.78 -13.83 -15.01
C ARG A 26 -43.49 -13.02 -13.79
N PRO A 27 -42.31 -13.18 -13.14
CA PRO A 27 -41.94 -12.33 -12.02
C PRO A 27 -41.99 -10.87 -12.48
N PRO A 28 -42.56 -9.95 -11.64
CA PRO A 28 -42.68 -8.56 -12.03
C PRO A 28 -41.28 -8.01 -12.34
N HIS A 29 -41.14 -7.29 -13.44
CA HIS A 29 -39.91 -6.66 -13.89
C HIS A 29 -39.22 -5.78 -12.82
N ARG A 30 -39.93 -5.44 -11.75
CA ARG A 30 -39.36 -4.72 -10.58
C ARG A 30 -38.47 -5.54 -9.67
N LEU A 31 -38.56 -6.88 -9.67
CA LEU A 31 -37.68 -7.73 -8.83
C LEU A 31 -36.31 -7.97 -9.47
N VAL A 32 -36.18 -7.81 -10.77
CA VAL A 32 -34.90 -7.98 -11.48
C VAL A 32 -34.01 -6.76 -11.31
N LEU A 33 -34.58 -5.57 -11.05
CA LEU A 33 -33.80 -4.34 -10.80
C LEU A 33 -33.13 -4.31 -9.41
N PHE A 34 -33.54 -5.14 -8.46
CA PHE A 34 -33.00 -5.14 -7.11
C PHE A 34 -31.75 -6.06 -6.94
N LEU A 35 -31.32 -6.74 -7.99
CA LEU A 35 -30.13 -7.60 -8.00
C LEU A 35 -28.94 -7.01 -8.79
N MET A 36 -29.05 -5.79 -9.27
CA MET A 36 -27.91 -5.06 -9.83
C MET A 36 -27.21 -4.28 -8.73
N THR A 37 -26.57 -4.99 -7.81
CA THR A 37 -25.58 -4.36 -6.93
C THR A 37 -24.46 -3.82 -7.82
N PHE A 38 -24.16 -2.53 -7.71
CA PHE A 38 -23.01 -1.92 -8.39
C PHE A 38 -21.74 -2.69 -8.06
N THR A 39 -20.86 -2.84 -9.02
CA THR A 39 -19.63 -3.62 -8.84
C THR A 39 -18.76 -3.07 -7.70
N ILE A 40 -18.71 -1.74 -7.58
CA ILE A 40 -17.96 -1.05 -6.54
C ILE A 40 -18.57 -1.28 -5.15
N THR A 41 -19.89 -1.12 -5.01
CA THR A 41 -20.62 -1.34 -3.73
C THR A 41 -20.41 -2.76 -3.22
N ARG A 42 -20.46 -3.76 -4.12
CA ARG A 42 -20.19 -5.15 -3.76
C ARG A 42 -18.76 -5.38 -3.30
N ALA A 43 -17.79 -4.71 -3.91
CA ALA A 43 -16.39 -4.80 -3.50
C ALA A 43 -16.17 -4.15 -2.12
N ILE A 44 -16.85 -3.03 -1.84
CA ILE A 44 -16.85 -2.36 -0.53
C ILE A 44 -17.46 -3.27 0.55
N GLU A 45 -18.62 -3.86 0.30
CA GLU A 45 -19.25 -4.82 1.21
C GLU A 45 -18.32 -5.99 1.54
N THR A 46 -17.67 -6.53 0.51
CA THR A 46 -16.74 -7.67 0.66
C THR A 46 -15.49 -7.30 1.46
N LEU A 47 -14.96 -6.08 1.28
CA LEU A 47 -13.82 -5.56 2.06
C LEU A 47 -14.19 -5.26 3.51
N SER A 48 -15.42 -4.82 3.74
CA SER A 48 -15.95 -4.47 5.06
C SER A 48 -16.24 -5.71 5.93
N ASP A 49 -16.43 -6.89 5.33
CA ASP A 49 -16.64 -8.13 6.07
C ASP A 49 -15.30 -8.74 6.53
N PRO A 50 -15.02 -8.78 7.85
CA PRO A 50 -13.77 -9.34 8.37
C PRO A 50 -13.64 -10.85 8.13
N ASN A 51 -14.75 -11.58 7.89
CA ASN A 51 -14.75 -13.02 7.66
C ASN A 51 -14.38 -13.38 6.21
N VAL A 52 -14.45 -12.43 5.28
CA VAL A 52 -14.05 -12.65 3.89
C VAL A 52 -12.53 -12.59 3.77
N GLN A 53 -11.97 -13.60 3.11
CA GLN A 53 -10.54 -13.64 2.82
C GLN A 53 -10.13 -12.44 1.96
N ILE A 54 -9.04 -11.78 2.34
CA ILE A 54 -8.58 -10.53 1.72
C ILE A 54 -8.33 -10.70 0.22
N GLU A 55 -7.79 -11.84 -0.20
CA GLU A 55 -7.54 -12.13 -1.62
C GLU A 55 -8.82 -12.22 -2.45
N HIS A 56 -9.94 -12.63 -1.85
CA HIS A 56 -11.23 -12.63 -2.54
C HIS A 56 -11.71 -11.20 -2.77
N ALA A 57 -11.63 -10.35 -1.76
CA ALA A 57 -11.99 -8.93 -1.86
C ALA A 57 -11.09 -8.19 -2.89
N LEU A 58 -9.77 -8.42 -2.87
CA LEU A 58 -8.84 -7.81 -3.82
C LEU A 58 -9.11 -8.23 -5.28
N ARG A 59 -9.60 -9.45 -5.54
CA ARG A 59 -10.01 -9.83 -6.89
C ARG A 59 -11.17 -8.98 -7.40
N GLN A 60 -12.09 -8.57 -6.53
CA GLN A 60 -13.17 -7.64 -6.91
C GLN A 60 -12.61 -6.25 -7.17
N CYS A 61 -11.66 -5.76 -6.34
CA CYS A 61 -10.94 -4.52 -6.60
C CYS A 61 -10.22 -4.53 -7.95
N LEU A 62 -9.63 -5.68 -8.34
CA LEU A 62 -8.98 -5.84 -9.65
C LEU A 62 -9.98 -5.69 -10.81
N VAL A 63 -11.22 -6.17 -10.64
CA VAL A 63 -12.28 -5.98 -11.65
C VAL A 63 -12.61 -4.51 -11.80
N VAL A 64 -12.80 -3.78 -10.70
CA VAL A 64 -13.03 -2.32 -10.71
C VAL A 64 -11.86 -1.61 -11.39
N ALA A 65 -10.62 -1.88 -10.95
CA ALA A 65 -9.39 -1.27 -11.48
C ALA A 65 -9.26 -1.42 -13.01
N LYS A 66 -9.56 -2.63 -13.52
CA LYS A 66 -9.52 -2.90 -14.96
C LYS A 66 -10.62 -2.16 -15.74
N ARG A 67 -11.80 -2.03 -15.17
CA ARG A 67 -12.93 -1.36 -15.84
C ARG A 67 -12.74 0.15 -15.92
N ILE A 68 -12.24 0.77 -14.85
CA ILE A 68 -11.85 2.19 -14.86
C ILE A 68 -10.55 2.46 -15.61
N GLN A 69 -9.82 1.40 -16.02
CA GLN A 69 -8.54 1.48 -16.74
C GLN A 69 -7.46 2.23 -15.93
N SER A 70 -7.40 2.01 -14.60
CA SER A 70 -6.38 2.56 -13.74
C SER A 70 -5.20 1.59 -13.63
N ASP A 71 -4.14 1.80 -14.41
CA ASP A 71 -2.95 0.96 -14.36
C ASP A 71 -2.27 0.97 -12.99
N PRO A 72 -2.12 2.11 -12.27
CA PRO A 72 -1.55 2.10 -10.92
C PRO A 72 -2.33 1.22 -9.95
N MET A 73 -3.67 1.27 -9.99
CA MET A 73 -4.52 0.42 -9.16
C MET A 73 -4.37 -1.07 -9.54
N VAL A 74 -4.30 -1.36 -10.82
CA VAL A 74 -4.08 -2.73 -11.32
C VAL A 74 -2.73 -3.26 -10.85
N GLU A 75 -1.66 -2.47 -10.95
CA GLU A 75 -0.31 -2.87 -10.53
C GLU A 75 -0.24 -3.13 -9.03
N TRP A 76 -0.78 -2.23 -8.22
CA TRP A 76 -0.83 -2.41 -6.78
C TRP A 76 -1.64 -3.66 -6.38
N VAL A 77 -2.87 -3.81 -6.87
CA VAL A 77 -3.72 -4.96 -6.53
C VAL A 77 -3.08 -6.27 -7.00
N LYS A 78 -2.44 -6.29 -8.16
CA LYS A 78 -1.67 -7.46 -8.62
C LYS A 78 -0.47 -7.76 -7.74
N GLY A 79 0.27 -6.72 -7.32
CA GLY A 79 1.37 -6.86 -6.37
C GLY A 79 0.94 -7.49 -5.06
N GLU A 80 -0.23 -7.09 -4.53
CA GLU A 80 -0.80 -7.69 -3.34
C GLU A 80 -1.27 -9.14 -3.56
N LEU A 81 -1.86 -9.46 -4.71
CA LEU A 81 -2.38 -10.79 -5.02
C LEU A 81 -1.30 -11.80 -5.42
N GLN A 82 -0.26 -11.37 -6.13
CA GLN A 82 0.75 -12.24 -6.74
C GLN A 82 2.12 -12.14 -6.06
N GLY A 83 2.29 -11.13 -5.22
CA GLY A 83 3.57 -10.76 -4.64
C GLY A 83 4.39 -9.84 -5.54
N TYR A 84 5.43 -9.26 -4.96
CA TYR A 84 6.35 -8.31 -5.59
C TYR A 84 7.61 -9.04 -6.07
N GLY A 85 7.46 -9.91 -7.09
CA GLY A 85 8.51 -10.84 -7.52
C GLY A 85 9.74 -10.17 -8.17
N SER A 86 9.57 -9.01 -8.84
CA SER A 86 10.69 -8.30 -9.45
C SER A 86 11.46 -7.47 -8.41
N PRO A 87 12.81 -7.55 -8.40
CA PRO A 87 13.65 -6.70 -7.54
C PRO A 87 13.45 -5.21 -7.79
N ASP A 88 13.17 -4.84 -9.04
CA ASP A 88 13.00 -3.44 -9.47
C ASP A 88 11.69 -2.81 -8.98
N VAL A 89 10.71 -3.63 -8.59
CA VAL A 89 9.44 -3.14 -8.07
C VAL A 89 9.56 -3.01 -6.54
N LYS A 90 9.51 -1.76 -6.05
CA LYS A 90 9.49 -1.48 -4.62
C LYS A 90 8.09 -1.79 -4.07
N PRO A 91 7.97 -2.67 -3.07
CA PRO A 91 6.70 -2.86 -2.36
C PRO A 91 6.30 -1.60 -1.57
N PRO A 92 5.01 -1.45 -1.21
CA PRO A 92 4.58 -0.37 -0.33
C PRO A 92 5.29 -0.37 1.03
N ASN A 93 5.45 0.80 1.65
CA ASN A 93 6.23 0.96 2.88
C ASN A 93 5.69 0.15 4.07
N TYR A 94 4.38 -0.15 4.11
CA TYR A 94 3.81 -1.01 5.16
C TYR A 94 4.30 -2.46 5.11
N ARG A 95 4.94 -2.89 4.02
CA ARG A 95 5.57 -4.20 3.88
C ARG A 95 7.03 -4.25 4.34
N SER A 96 7.57 -3.12 4.83
CA SER A 96 8.94 -3.06 5.34
C SER A 96 9.11 -3.97 6.54
N THR A 97 10.24 -4.69 6.60
CA THR A 97 10.63 -5.55 7.71
C THR A 97 11.82 -5.00 8.50
N LEU A 98 12.15 -3.72 8.31
CA LEU A 98 13.31 -3.06 8.95
C LEU A 98 13.34 -3.19 10.47
N PHE A 99 12.17 -3.23 11.12
CA PHE A 99 12.02 -3.35 12.58
C PHE A 99 12.13 -4.79 13.08
N ALA A 100 12.14 -5.81 12.18
CA ALA A 100 12.19 -7.21 12.56
C ALA A 100 13.51 -7.52 13.29
N PRO A 101 13.46 -7.97 14.58
CA PRO A 101 14.65 -8.24 15.35
C PRO A 101 15.41 -9.45 14.78
N TYR A 102 16.71 -9.44 15.01
CA TYR A 102 17.57 -10.57 14.75
C TYR A 102 17.57 -11.48 15.97
N ARG A 103 17.33 -12.77 15.78
CA ARG A 103 17.47 -13.81 16.81
C ARG A 103 18.71 -14.62 16.53
N LEU A 104 19.62 -14.58 17.47
CA LEU A 104 20.88 -15.30 17.44
C LEU A 104 20.79 -16.49 18.39
N THR A 105 21.21 -17.67 17.93
CA THR A 105 21.30 -18.88 18.77
C THR A 105 22.76 -19.24 18.94
N PHE A 106 23.23 -19.21 20.18
CA PHE A 106 24.57 -19.57 20.56
C PHE A 106 24.57 -20.97 21.20
N HIS A 107 25.61 -21.76 20.89
CA HIS A 107 25.84 -23.03 21.55
C HIS A 107 27.18 -22.99 22.28
N GLY A 108 27.20 -23.57 23.47
CA GLY A 108 28.34 -23.63 24.36
C GLY A 108 28.69 -25.05 24.81
N PRO A 109 29.65 -25.19 25.73
CA PRO A 109 30.08 -26.49 26.30
C PRO A 109 28.88 -27.19 26.96
N MET A 110 28.99 -28.53 27.05
CA MET A 110 28.02 -29.42 27.73
C MET A 110 26.56 -29.25 27.21
N GLY A 111 26.37 -28.81 25.95
CA GLY A 111 25.02 -28.64 25.38
C GLY A 111 24.34 -27.35 25.77
N ALA A 112 25.02 -26.39 26.39
CA ALA A 112 24.45 -25.08 26.70
C ALA A 112 24.00 -24.39 25.43
N SER A 113 22.80 -23.78 25.48
CA SER A 113 22.23 -23.02 24.38
C SER A 113 21.65 -21.70 24.91
N LEU A 114 21.97 -20.60 24.22
CA LEU A 114 21.44 -19.27 24.54
C LEU A 114 20.81 -18.67 23.29
N ARG A 115 19.61 -18.14 23.43
CA ARG A 115 18.94 -17.33 22.39
C ARG A 115 18.95 -15.87 22.81
N GLN A 116 19.46 -15.02 21.93
CA GLN A 116 19.51 -13.57 22.14
C GLN A 116 18.83 -12.85 21.00
N SER A 117 17.99 -11.87 21.31
CA SER A 117 17.39 -10.99 20.32
C SER A 117 18.17 -9.68 20.27
N LEU A 118 18.55 -9.25 19.07
CA LEU A 118 19.23 -8.00 18.80
C LEU A 118 18.37 -7.13 17.88
N SER A 119 18.44 -5.84 18.11
CA SER A 119 17.84 -4.86 17.21
C SER A 119 18.71 -4.66 15.97
N ARG A 120 18.18 -4.04 14.94
CA ARG A 120 18.96 -3.69 13.73
C ARG A 120 20.18 -2.82 14.08
N SER A 121 20.07 -1.92 15.06
CA SER A 121 21.17 -1.04 15.50
C SER A 121 22.36 -1.83 16.08
N ASP A 122 22.10 -2.97 16.72
CA ASP A 122 23.10 -3.80 17.38
C ASP A 122 23.88 -4.70 16.39
N ILE A 123 23.38 -4.80 15.15
CA ILE A 123 24.03 -5.56 14.07
C ILE A 123 25.05 -4.67 13.37
N PRO A 124 26.27 -5.17 13.11
CA PRO A 124 27.26 -4.46 12.31
C PRO A 124 26.69 -4.01 10.96
N GLU A 125 27.04 -2.81 10.53
CA GLU A 125 26.46 -2.19 9.32
C GLU A 125 26.64 -3.06 8.07
N SER A 126 27.80 -3.69 7.91
CA SER A 126 28.12 -4.60 6.81
C SER A 126 27.21 -5.84 6.72
N LEU A 127 26.54 -6.19 7.81
CA LEU A 127 25.65 -7.35 7.92
C LEU A 127 24.15 -6.97 7.94
N ARG A 128 23.84 -5.69 7.90
CA ARG A 128 22.44 -5.24 7.82
C ARG A 128 21.90 -5.47 6.41
N VAL A 129 20.67 -5.98 6.33
CA VAL A 129 19.95 -5.99 5.04
C VAL A 129 19.77 -4.55 4.59
N PRO A 130 20.10 -4.18 3.35
CA PRO A 130 19.84 -2.84 2.83
C PRO A 130 18.35 -2.46 2.99
N ALA A 131 18.07 -1.21 3.34
CA ALA A 131 16.70 -0.76 3.60
C ALA A 131 15.80 -0.93 2.36
N GLU A 132 16.36 -0.75 1.18
CA GLU A 132 15.68 -0.87 -0.11
C GLU A 132 15.30 -2.30 -0.45
N ALA A 133 16.00 -3.29 0.13
CA ALA A 133 15.75 -4.71 -0.06
C ALA A 133 14.92 -5.35 1.06
N ASP A 134 14.67 -4.59 2.15
CA ASP A 134 14.11 -5.13 3.39
C ASP A 134 12.57 -5.06 3.43
N PHE A 135 11.94 -5.77 2.50
CA PHE A 135 10.49 -5.83 2.35
C PHE A 135 9.97 -7.27 2.28
N LEU A 136 8.76 -7.46 2.82
CA LEU A 136 8.01 -8.70 2.65
C LEU A 136 7.34 -8.71 1.26
N ARG A 137 7.86 -9.55 0.36
CA ARG A 137 7.45 -9.56 -1.05
C ARG A 137 6.39 -10.59 -1.39
N GLN A 138 6.05 -11.49 -0.47
CA GLN A 138 5.09 -12.56 -0.67
C GLN A 138 3.67 -12.03 -0.92
N PRO A 139 2.83 -12.80 -1.65
CA PRO A 139 1.39 -12.51 -1.78
C PRO A 139 0.72 -12.31 -0.43
N VAL A 140 -0.30 -11.44 -0.37
CA VAL A 140 -1.05 -11.19 0.87
C VAL A 140 -1.69 -12.45 1.44
N ALA A 141 -2.07 -13.41 0.60
CA ALA A 141 -2.60 -14.70 1.03
C ALA A 141 -1.59 -15.52 1.83
N GLU A 142 -0.30 -15.52 1.41
CA GLU A 142 0.78 -16.18 2.16
C GLU A 142 1.05 -15.45 3.46
N VAL A 143 1.09 -14.11 3.45
CA VAL A 143 1.23 -13.29 4.66
C VAL A 143 0.11 -13.60 5.65
N SER A 144 -1.14 -13.66 5.18
CA SER A 144 -2.31 -14.04 5.99
C SER A 144 -2.20 -15.48 6.53
N ALA A 145 -1.64 -16.40 5.75
CA ALA A 145 -1.43 -17.78 6.22
C ALA A 145 -0.42 -17.85 7.37
N LEU A 146 0.64 -17.03 7.33
CA LEU A 146 1.64 -16.95 8.39
C LEU A 146 1.08 -16.43 9.72
N THR A 147 -0.04 -15.72 9.72
CA THR A 147 -0.69 -15.24 10.96
C THR A 147 -1.51 -16.32 11.68
N ARG A 148 -1.79 -17.45 11.02
CA ARG A 148 -2.65 -18.53 11.58
C ARG A 148 -1.93 -19.36 12.63
N ASP A 149 -0.60 -19.52 12.54
CA ASP A 149 0.17 -20.17 13.59
C ASP A 149 0.27 -19.25 14.80
N ARG A 150 -0.41 -19.63 15.88
CA ARG A 150 -0.47 -18.82 17.11
C ARG A 150 0.68 -19.08 18.07
N GLU A 151 1.43 -20.14 17.88
CA GLU A 151 2.47 -20.57 18.82
C GLU A 151 3.83 -19.98 18.43
N ASN A 152 4.11 -19.85 17.14
CA ASN A 152 5.41 -19.41 16.66
C ASN A 152 5.32 -18.18 15.77
N SER A 153 6.22 -17.22 15.99
CA SER A 153 6.44 -16.14 15.02
C SER A 153 7.27 -16.66 13.85
N PRO A 154 6.89 -16.37 12.60
CA PRO A 154 7.68 -16.76 11.45
C PRO A 154 9.13 -16.25 11.51
N GLU A 155 10.06 -17.07 11.09
CA GLU A 155 11.49 -16.79 11.12
C GLU A 155 12.05 -16.83 9.69
N LEU A 156 12.82 -15.80 9.33
CA LEU A 156 13.61 -15.75 8.10
C LEU A 156 15.05 -16.12 8.44
N SER A 157 15.44 -17.36 8.13
CA SER A 157 16.81 -17.85 8.38
C SER A 157 17.83 -17.03 7.59
N LEU A 158 18.93 -16.65 8.25
CA LEU A 158 20.04 -15.98 7.61
C LEU A 158 21.03 -17.00 7.06
N PRO A 159 21.69 -16.70 5.92
CA PRO A 159 22.69 -17.61 5.31
C PRO A 159 23.85 -17.91 6.25
N LEU A 160 24.47 -19.09 6.12
CA LEU A 160 25.63 -19.46 6.91
C LEU A 160 26.77 -18.47 6.77
N ILE A 161 27.00 -17.92 5.58
CA ILE A 161 28.02 -16.90 5.36
C ILE A 161 27.82 -15.65 6.24
N TRP A 162 26.57 -15.28 6.51
CA TRP A 162 26.23 -14.21 7.44
C TRP A 162 26.65 -14.58 8.88
N VAL A 163 26.40 -15.84 9.28
CA VAL A 163 26.75 -16.35 10.61
C VAL A 163 28.27 -16.36 10.79
N ASP A 164 29.00 -16.81 9.78
CA ASP A 164 30.48 -16.87 9.82
C ASP A 164 31.09 -15.46 9.86
N GLU A 165 30.54 -14.54 9.10
CA GLU A 165 31.00 -13.15 9.11
C GLU A 165 30.68 -12.46 10.45
N PHE A 166 29.52 -12.73 11.05
CA PHE A 166 29.19 -12.23 12.38
C PHE A 166 30.17 -12.77 13.44
N ARG A 167 30.55 -14.08 13.39
CA ARG A 167 31.57 -14.68 14.26
C ARG A 167 32.91 -13.97 14.10
N ARG A 168 33.34 -13.76 12.85
CA ARG A 168 34.61 -13.08 12.54
C ARG A 168 34.61 -11.67 13.17
N LEU A 169 33.56 -10.89 12.98
CA LEU A 169 33.42 -9.56 13.55
C LEU A 169 33.35 -9.60 15.09
N GLY A 170 32.72 -10.60 15.67
CA GLY A 170 32.70 -10.83 17.12
C GLY A 170 34.11 -11.08 17.69
N ASN A 171 34.94 -11.84 16.99
CA ASN A 171 36.34 -12.07 17.38
C ASN A 171 37.20 -10.81 17.25
N GLU A 172 36.83 -9.89 16.37
CA GLU A 172 37.48 -8.57 16.20
C GLU A 172 36.94 -7.52 17.20
N GLY A 173 35.95 -7.85 18.04
CA GLY A 173 35.29 -6.91 18.96
C GLY A 173 34.33 -5.94 18.29
N LYS A 174 33.96 -6.20 17.02
CA LYS A 174 33.07 -5.36 16.22
C LYS A 174 31.59 -5.82 16.22
N ALA A 175 31.33 -6.99 16.82
CA ALA A 175 29.99 -7.52 17.00
C ALA A 175 29.82 -8.10 18.40
N PRO A 176 28.57 -8.16 18.93
CA PRO A 176 28.29 -8.79 20.22
C PRO A 176 28.80 -10.25 20.24
N ARG A 177 29.41 -10.63 21.35
CA ARG A 177 29.92 -11.98 21.58
C ARG A 177 29.49 -12.50 22.94
N VAL A 178 29.19 -13.78 23.00
CA VAL A 178 28.95 -14.49 24.27
C VAL A 178 30.18 -15.32 24.63
N GLU A 179 30.71 -15.12 25.83
CA GLU A 179 31.90 -15.88 26.27
C GLU A 179 31.63 -17.38 26.31
N MET A 180 32.61 -18.16 25.87
CA MET A 180 32.57 -19.64 25.80
C MET A 180 31.40 -20.19 24.95
N MET A 181 30.75 -19.38 24.10
CA MET A 181 29.72 -19.83 23.19
C MET A 181 30.01 -19.39 21.75
N GLU A 182 29.59 -20.20 20.80
CA GLU A 182 29.66 -19.88 19.39
C GLU A 182 28.27 -19.66 18.80
N LEU A 183 28.15 -18.68 17.90
CA LEU A 183 26.92 -18.45 17.17
C LEU A 183 26.65 -19.64 16.23
N ALA A 184 25.60 -20.40 16.47
CA ALA A 184 25.23 -21.57 15.67
C ALA A 184 24.30 -21.21 14.50
N SER A 185 23.33 -20.33 14.75
CA SER A 185 22.38 -19.87 13.73
C SER A 185 21.86 -18.48 14.03
N ALA A 186 21.38 -17.83 13.00
CA ALA A 186 20.74 -16.53 13.09
C ALA A 186 19.50 -16.49 12.18
N CYS A 187 18.46 -15.81 12.64
CA CYS A 187 17.27 -15.56 11.87
C CYS A 187 16.71 -14.16 12.17
N ARG A 188 15.85 -13.66 11.30
CA ARG A 188 15.02 -12.49 11.58
C ARG A 188 13.62 -12.96 11.95
N VAL A 189 13.10 -12.43 13.04
CA VAL A 189 11.77 -12.81 13.53
C VAL A 189 10.76 -11.81 13.04
N LEU A 190 9.74 -12.27 12.33
CA LEU A 190 8.62 -11.44 11.90
C LEU A 190 7.53 -11.47 12.99
N PRO A 191 7.31 -10.36 13.73
CA PRO A 191 6.24 -10.33 14.72
C PRO A 191 4.90 -10.55 14.05
N ARG A 192 4.10 -11.45 14.60
CA ARG A 192 2.78 -11.77 14.06
C ARG A 192 1.87 -10.54 13.96
N THR A 193 1.91 -9.69 14.98
CA THR A 193 1.14 -8.43 14.99
C THR A 193 1.47 -7.52 13.80
N HIS A 194 2.72 -7.57 13.32
CA HIS A 194 3.09 -6.85 12.11
C HIS A 194 2.49 -7.49 10.85
N LEU A 195 2.53 -8.82 10.75
CA LEU A 195 1.93 -9.53 9.62
C LEU A 195 0.42 -9.30 9.56
N GLU A 196 -0.27 -9.35 10.71
CA GLU A 196 -1.69 -8.98 10.84
C GLU A 196 -1.91 -7.52 10.42
N GLY A 197 -1.04 -6.60 10.86
CA GLY A 197 -1.08 -5.19 10.48
C GLY A 197 -0.89 -4.95 8.98
N ILE A 198 -0.08 -5.75 8.29
CA ILE A 198 0.04 -5.69 6.82
C ILE A 198 -1.29 -6.05 6.16
N VAL A 199 -1.91 -7.17 6.57
CA VAL A 199 -3.19 -7.63 6.00
C VAL A 199 -4.30 -6.61 6.23
N ASP A 200 -4.38 -6.08 7.45
CA ASP A 200 -5.36 -5.04 7.80
C ASP A 200 -5.12 -3.75 7.01
N ARG A 201 -3.86 -3.37 6.85
CA ARG A 201 -3.48 -2.19 6.06
C ARG A 201 -3.87 -2.32 4.59
N VAL A 202 -3.65 -3.49 3.98
CA VAL A 202 -4.08 -3.75 2.60
C VAL A 202 -5.60 -3.64 2.48
N ARG A 203 -6.35 -4.21 3.43
CA ARG A 203 -7.81 -4.14 3.46
C ARG A 203 -8.30 -2.72 3.58
N THR A 204 -7.76 -1.97 4.53
CA THR A 204 -8.14 -0.57 4.77
C THR A 204 -7.81 0.31 3.57
N SER A 205 -6.62 0.18 2.99
CA SER A 205 -6.23 0.95 1.80
C SER A 205 -7.12 0.66 0.58
N ALA A 206 -7.50 -0.61 0.38
CA ALA A 206 -8.43 -0.99 -0.67
C ALA A 206 -9.84 -0.42 -0.44
N LEU A 207 -10.31 -0.44 0.81
CA LEU A 207 -11.60 0.11 1.19
C LEU A 207 -11.64 1.63 1.02
N GLU A 208 -10.65 2.35 1.54
CA GLU A 208 -10.51 3.80 1.37
C GLU A 208 -10.55 4.19 -0.12
N LEU A 209 -9.76 3.48 -0.95
CA LEU A 209 -9.72 3.72 -2.39
C LEU A 209 -11.08 3.52 -3.06
N LEU A 210 -11.81 2.45 -2.74
CA LEU A 210 -13.12 2.19 -3.33
C LEU A 210 -14.19 3.19 -2.85
N LEU A 211 -14.14 3.65 -1.61
CA LEU A 211 -15.06 4.66 -1.08
C LEU A 211 -14.89 5.99 -1.80
N GLU A 212 -13.65 6.41 -2.06
CA GLU A 212 -13.39 7.62 -2.84
C GLU A 212 -13.87 7.50 -4.30
N LEU A 213 -13.71 6.31 -4.90
CA LEU A 213 -14.24 6.05 -6.23
C LEU A 213 -15.78 6.04 -6.25
N GLU A 214 -16.44 5.47 -5.24
CA GLU A 214 -17.91 5.47 -5.10
C GLU A 214 -18.46 6.88 -4.91
N ALA A 215 -17.71 7.77 -4.23
CA ALA A 215 -18.10 9.17 -4.05
C ALA A 215 -18.13 9.96 -5.36
N ILE A 216 -17.34 9.59 -6.37
CA ILE A 216 -17.40 10.19 -7.71
C ILE A 216 -18.70 9.75 -8.42
N ASP A 217 -18.93 8.45 -8.50
CA ASP A 217 -20.13 7.86 -9.09
C ASP A 217 -20.30 6.41 -8.58
N PRO A 218 -21.41 6.08 -7.90
CA PRO A 218 -21.68 4.71 -7.44
C PRO A 218 -21.67 3.65 -8.55
N SER A 219 -21.83 4.05 -9.82
CA SER A 219 -21.80 3.15 -10.98
C SER A 219 -20.39 2.99 -11.61
N VAL A 220 -19.37 3.62 -11.03
CA VAL A 220 -17.98 3.50 -11.50
C VAL A 220 -17.56 2.01 -11.56
N GLY A 221 -17.06 1.60 -12.69
CA GLY A 221 -16.67 0.21 -12.94
C GLY A 221 -17.82 -0.71 -13.34
N ASP A 222 -19.04 -0.23 -13.56
CA ASP A 222 -20.11 -1.02 -14.15
C ASP A 222 -20.00 -1.08 -15.68
N VAL A 223 -20.39 -2.22 -16.26
CA VAL A 223 -20.30 -2.43 -17.70
C VAL A 223 -21.28 -1.51 -18.43
N GLY A 224 -20.75 -0.66 -19.32
CA GLY A 224 -21.54 0.15 -20.25
C GLY A 224 -22.20 1.39 -19.64
N LYS A 225 -21.88 1.75 -18.40
CA LYS A 225 -22.46 2.94 -17.74
C LYS A 225 -21.49 4.12 -17.60
N ASP A 226 -20.18 3.85 -17.61
CA ASP A 226 -19.20 4.91 -17.39
C ASP A 226 -19.13 5.89 -18.56
N ALA A 227 -19.43 7.16 -18.32
CA ALA A 227 -19.02 8.25 -19.20
C ALA A 227 -17.51 8.39 -19.18
N GLU A 228 -16.88 8.76 -20.32
CA GLU A 228 -15.41 8.92 -20.40
C GLU A 228 -14.89 9.95 -19.40
N GLY A 229 -15.66 11.00 -19.11
CA GLY A 229 -15.32 12.01 -18.10
C GLY A 229 -15.21 11.42 -16.69
N THR A 230 -16.22 10.68 -16.24
CA THR A 230 -16.24 10.02 -14.93
C THR A 230 -15.10 9.00 -14.79
N ARG A 231 -14.79 8.28 -15.87
CA ARG A 231 -13.69 7.33 -15.90
C ARG A 231 -12.33 8.02 -15.80
N GLY A 232 -12.17 9.19 -16.43
CA GLY A 232 -10.96 10.02 -16.33
C GLY A 232 -10.72 10.52 -14.90
N GLU A 233 -11.78 11.01 -14.24
CA GLU A 233 -11.73 11.44 -12.84
C GLU A 233 -11.39 10.29 -11.89
N ALA A 234 -12.03 9.14 -12.03
CA ALA A 234 -11.76 7.95 -11.25
C ALA A 234 -10.28 7.47 -11.38
N ARG A 235 -9.69 7.56 -12.58
CA ARG A 235 -8.27 7.28 -12.79
C ARG A 235 -7.37 8.26 -12.03
N SER A 236 -7.69 9.55 -12.11
CA SER A 236 -6.91 10.59 -11.44
C SER A 236 -6.92 10.41 -9.92
N VAL A 237 -8.09 10.20 -9.34
CA VAL A 237 -8.26 9.95 -7.90
C VAL A 237 -7.53 8.66 -7.47
N SER A 238 -7.68 7.58 -8.24
CA SER A 238 -6.99 6.33 -7.92
C SER A 238 -5.46 6.46 -7.98
N LEU A 239 -4.91 7.21 -8.96
CA LEU A 239 -3.47 7.50 -9.04
C LEU A 239 -3.00 8.30 -7.81
N GLN A 240 -3.74 9.34 -7.44
CA GLN A 240 -3.41 10.17 -6.28
C GLN A 240 -3.36 9.35 -4.98
N ILE A 241 -4.40 8.56 -4.70
CA ILE A 241 -4.47 7.75 -3.48
C ILE A 241 -3.35 6.71 -3.44
N ILE A 242 -3.09 6.03 -4.55
CA ILE A 242 -2.04 5.02 -4.60
C ILE A 242 -0.68 5.65 -4.39
N THR A 243 -0.40 6.77 -5.04
CA THR A 243 0.88 7.44 -4.92
C THR A 243 1.10 8.02 -3.52
N GLN A 244 0.10 8.68 -2.95
CA GLN A 244 0.23 9.38 -1.67
C GLN A 244 -0.01 8.48 -0.46
N ASN A 245 -1.08 7.66 -0.47
CA ASN A 245 -1.49 6.90 0.71
C ASN A 245 -0.88 5.51 0.79
N ILE A 246 -0.58 4.89 -0.36
CA ILE A 246 -0.09 3.52 -0.42
C ILE A 246 1.44 3.48 -0.52
N TYR A 247 2.03 4.24 -1.43
CA TYR A 247 3.48 4.28 -1.65
C TYR A 247 4.18 5.45 -0.99
N GLY A 248 3.46 6.52 -0.66
CA GLY A 248 4.01 7.69 0.04
C GLY A 248 4.33 7.41 1.51
N ASP A 249 5.31 8.12 2.06
CA ASP A 249 5.51 8.18 3.50
C ASP A 249 4.39 9.02 4.11
N ARG A 250 3.61 8.43 5.04
CA ARG A 250 2.49 9.10 5.73
C ARG A 250 2.90 10.26 6.66
N ALA A 251 4.00 10.93 6.39
CA ALA A 251 4.41 12.07 7.19
C ALA A 251 3.61 13.36 6.92
N SER A 252 2.63 13.36 5.99
CA SER A 252 1.93 14.60 5.66
C SER A 252 0.50 14.41 5.17
N VAL A 253 -0.39 13.77 5.95
CA VAL A 253 -1.83 13.96 5.74
C VAL A 253 -2.55 14.11 7.08
N VAL A 254 -2.41 15.26 7.68
CA VAL A 254 -3.44 15.86 8.52
C VAL A 254 -3.59 17.30 8.07
N SER A 255 -4.29 17.51 6.98
CA SER A 255 -5.08 18.72 6.76
C SER A 255 -6.19 18.39 5.78
N GLN A 256 -7.20 17.63 6.21
CA GLN A 256 -8.51 17.73 5.63
C GLN A 256 -9.15 19.02 6.16
N GLY A 257 -8.84 20.12 5.50
CA GLY A 257 -9.72 21.26 5.42
C GLY A 257 -10.60 21.03 4.21
N GLN A 258 -11.88 20.77 4.46
CA GLN A 258 -12.93 20.79 3.47
C GLN A 258 -12.90 22.14 2.77
N VAL A 259 -12.53 22.17 1.49
CA VAL A 259 -12.68 23.35 0.62
C VAL A 259 -13.44 22.90 -0.59
N ASP A 260 -14.71 23.29 -0.64
CA ASP A 260 -15.55 23.23 -1.82
C ASP A 260 -14.86 23.97 -2.98
N GLY A 261 -14.65 23.26 -4.08
CA GLY A 261 -14.46 23.83 -5.40
C GLY A 261 -13.10 24.46 -5.69
N ALA A 262 -12.01 23.70 -5.66
CA ALA A 262 -10.75 24.13 -6.29
C ALA A 262 -10.12 22.97 -7.05
N ALA A 263 -9.82 23.22 -8.31
CA ALA A 263 -9.08 22.32 -9.18
C ALA A 263 -7.74 21.91 -8.53
N SER A 264 -7.62 20.64 -8.18
CA SER A 264 -6.35 20.08 -7.72
C SER A 264 -5.39 20.05 -8.91
N VAL A 265 -4.42 20.94 -8.93
CA VAL A 265 -3.31 20.86 -9.88
C VAL A 265 -2.43 19.68 -9.45
N ALA A 266 -2.57 18.56 -10.14
CA ALA A 266 -1.69 17.40 -9.96
C ALA A 266 -0.29 17.79 -10.43
N ILE A 267 0.64 18.00 -9.48
CA ILE A 267 2.03 18.32 -9.79
C ILE A 267 2.77 16.99 -9.91
N ASP A 268 2.98 16.55 -11.14
CA ASP A 268 3.90 15.46 -11.47
C ASP A 268 5.33 16.00 -11.59
N ALA A 269 5.84 16.56 -10.49
CA ALA A 269 7.20 17.08 -10.43
C ALA A 269 7.91 16.44 -9.23
N ARG A 270 8.78 15.45 -9.51
CA ARG A 270 9.72 14.91 -8.53
C ARG A 270 10.92 15.83 -8.46
N VAL A 271 11.07 16.56 -7.38
CA VAL A 271 12.27 17.35 -7.10
C VAL A 271 13.23 16.47 -6.29
N THR A 272 14.40 16.20 -6.84
CA THR A 272 15.47 15.49 -6.12
C THR A 272 16.04 16.42 -5.03
N PRO A 273 16.39 15.91 -3.83
CA PRO A 273 17.02 16.73 -2.81
C PRO A 273 18.25 17.47 -3.34
N GLY A 274 18.27 18.81 -3.18
CA GLY A 274 19.32 19.67 -3.68
C GLY A 274 19.25 20.04 -5.18
N ASP A 275 18.26 19.54 -5.92
CA ASP A 275 18.04 19.88 -7.33
C ASP A 275 17.26 21.20 -7.46
N ARG A 276 17.99 22.30 -7.56
CA ARG A 276 17.43 23.65 -7.66
C ARG A 276 16.68 23.89 -8.98
N GLU A 277 17.21 23.39 -10.09
CA GLU A 277 16.57 23.60 -11.39
C GLU A 277 15.25 22.83 -11.47
N GLY A 278 15.24 21.59 -11.03
CA GLY A 278 14.02 20.80 -10.92
C GLY A 278 12.97 21.43 -9.99
N LEU A 279 13.40 22.07 -8.89
CA LEU A 279 12.51 22.83 -7.99
C LEU A 279 11.90 24.04 -8.69
N LEU A 280 12.71 24.84 -9.41
CA LEU A 280 12.22 26.03 -10.10
C LEU A 280 11.32 25.69 -11.29
N ASP A 281 11.61 24.63 -12.02
CA ASP A 281 10.76 24.13 -13.11
C ASP A 281 9.42 23.60 -12.59
N ALA A 282 9.42 22.94 -11.43
CA ALA A 282 8.22 22.51 -10.77
C ALA A 282 7.40 23.69 -10.22
N ALA A 283 8.07 24.68 -9.62
CA ALA A 283 7.44 25.90 -9.12
C ALA A 283 6.83 26.75 -10.25
N ALA A 284 7.44 26.78 -11.44
CA ALA A 284 6.91 27.50 -12.61
C ALA A 284 5.55 26.97 -13.11
N LYS A 285 5.14 25.77 -12.70
CA LYS A 285 3.80 25.23 -12.99
C LYS A 285 2.74 25.69 -11.99
N LEU A 286 3.15 26.29 -10.88
CA LEU A 286 2.29 26.70 -9.76
C LEU A 286 2.24 28.20 -9.57
N LEU A 287 3.30 28.89 -9.95
CA LEU A 287 3.54 30.31 -9.67
C LEU A 287 3.57 31.10 -10.96
N GLU A 288 3.22 32.37 -10.86
CA GLU A 288 3.42 33.32 -11.96
C GLU A 288 4.92 33.58 -12.19
N PRO A 289 5.32 33.97 -13.40
CA PRO A 289 6.74 34.18 -13.74
C PRO A 289 7.50 35.10 -12.80
N ASP A 290 6.85 36.15 -12.29
CA ASP A 290 7.44 37.10 -11.33
C ASP A 290 7.68 36.44 -9.99
N GLN A 291 6.76 35.61 -9.54
CA GLN A 291 6.88 34.84 -8.28
C GLN A 291 7.97 33.75 -8.35
N VAL A 292 8.18 33.16 -9.52
CA VAL A 292 9.30 32.22 -9.76
C VAL A 292 10.64 32.98 -9.71
N ALA A 293 10.70 34.20 -10.21
CA ALA A 293 11.91 35.03 -10.11
C ALA A 293 12.22 35.40 -8.65
N ASP A 294 11.20 35.76 -7.88
CA ASP A 294 11.33 36.04 -6.43
C ASP A 294 11.78 34.80 -5.65
N LEU A 295 11.25 33.62 -5.96
CA LEU A 295 11.68 32.35 -5.34
C LEU A 295 13.15 32.04 -5.70
N ARG A 296 13.55 32.29 -6.93
CA ARG A 296 14.96 32.12 -7.40
C ARG A 296 15.89 33.02 -6.61
N GLN A 297 15.51 34.29 -6.43
CA GLN A 297 16.30 35.26 -5.67
C GLN A 297 16.39 34.84 -4.19
N ALA A 298 15.29 34.42 -3.57
CA ALA A 298 15.27 33.98 -2.17
C ALA A 298 16.18 32.74 -1.95
N LEU A 299 16.22 31.80 -2.89
CA LEU A 299 17.13 30.64 -2.83
C LEU A 299 18.60 31.06 -3.05
N ASP A 300 18.89 32.11 -3.86
CA ASP A 300 20.24 32.64 -4.02
C ASP A 300 20.75 33.29 -2.73
N GLU A 301 19.88 34.06 -2.05
CA GLU A 301 20.20 34.72 -0.77
C GLU A 301 20.42 33.69 0.34
N ASP A 302 19.69 32.59 0.33
CA ASP A 302 19.82 31.50 1.31
C ASP A 302 20.90 30.46 0.95
N GLY A 303 21.70 30.69 -0.11
CA GLY A 303 22.83 29.82 -0.51
C GLY A 303 22.40 28.44 -1.02
N ASN A 304 21.35 28.38 -1.83
CA ASN A 304 20.72 27.15 -2.36
C ASN A 304 20.18 26.19 -1.26
N THR A 305 19.82 26.75 -0.14
CA THR A 305 19.11 26.07 0.96
C THR A 305 17.78 26.77 1.22
N VAL A 306 16.96 26.24 2.09
CA VAL A 306 15.74 26.91 2.52
C VAL A 306 16.01 27.65 3.83
N GLY A 307 16.27 28.94 3.74
CA GLY A 307 16.60 29.80 4.83
C GLY A 307 15.51 30.84 5.17
N GLU A 308 15.95 31.99 5.65
CA GLU A 308 15.04 33.06 6.11
C GLU A 308 14.38 33.79 4.93
N SER A 309 15.10 34.00 3.80
CA SER A 309 14.58 34.64 2.62
C SER A 309 13.49 33.81 1.94
N THR A 310 13.69 32.48 1.83
CA THR A 310 12.69 31.57 1.30
C THR A 310 11.43 31.51 2.19
N ARG A 311 11.56 31.55 3.51
CA ARG A 311 10.42 31.61 4.45
C ARG A 311 9.65 32.92 4.33
N SER A 312 10.38 34.04 4.20
CA SER A 312 9.80 35.37 3.99
C SER A 312 8.99 35.41 2.69
N PHE A 313 9.53 34.82 1.62
CA PHE A 313 8.83 34.68 0.35
C PHE A 313 7.54 33.88 0.49
N LEU A 314 7.58 32.69 1.16
CA LEU A 314 6.39 31.87 1.40
C LEU A 314 5.33 32.62 2.24
N THR A 315 5.76 33.41 3.22
CA THR A 315 4.84 34.22 4.03
C THR A 315 4.15 35.28 3.18
N LYS A 316 4.88 35.99 2.34
CA LYS A 316 4.33 36.97 1.40
C LYS A 316 3.37 36.33 0.40
N LEU A 317 3.73 35.15 -0.12
CA LEU A 317 2.89 34.40 -1.04
C LEU A 317 1.58 33.97 -0.37
N ARG A 318 1.64 33.50 0.88
CA ARG A 318 0.48 33.11 1.67
C ARG A 318 -0.43 34.30 2.01
N ASP A 319 0.16 35.41 2.43
CA ASP A 319 -0.60 36.61 2.83
C ASP A 319 -1.23 37.32 1.62
N GLY A 320 -0.65 37.14 0.41
CA GLY A 320 -1.21 37.58 -0.85
C GLY A 320 -2.25 36.64 -1.49
N ALA A 321 -2.34 35.41 -1.00
CA ALA A 321 -3.23 34.36 -1.51
C ALA A 321 -4.66 34.47 -0.92
N ALA A 322 -5.41 35.53 -1.28
CA ALA A 322 -6.78 35.74 -0.84
C ALA A 322 -7.80 34.80 -1.53
N GLU A 323 -7.42 34.12 -2.60
CA GLU A 323 -8.29 33.20 -3.37
C GLU A 323 -7.84 31.75 -3.22
N ALA A 324 -8.77 30.80 -3.39
CA ALA A 324 -8.52 29.36 -3.23
C ALA A 324 -7.38 28.82 -4.13
N SER A 325 -7.17 29.42 -5.31
CA SER A 325 -6.06 29.11 -6.22
C SER A 325 -4.69 29.46 -5.61
N GLY A 326 -4.59 30.56 -4.85
CA GLY A 326 -3.38 30.96 -4.15
C GLY A 326 -2.98 30.02 -3.01
N GLN A 327 -3.94 29.51 -2.26
CA GLN A 327 -3.68 28.54 -1.18
C GLN A 327 -3.18 27.20 -1.71
N ALA A 328 -3.69 26.74 -2.86
CA ALA A 328 -3.22 25.54 -3.52
C ALA A 328 -1.75 25.69 -4.00
N ALA A 329 -1.39 26.86 -4.53
CA ALA A 329 -0.02 27.18 -4.95
C ALA A 329 0.95 27.17 -3.75
N VAL A 330 0.57 27.77 -2.62
CA VAL A 330 1.38 27.78 -1.38
C VAL A 330 1.60 26.36 -0.86
N SER A 331 0.54 25.54 -0.82
CA SER A 331 0.62 24.15 -0.36
C SER A 331 1.50 23.29 -1.28
N GLY A 332 1.35 23.46 -2.60
CA GLY A 332 2.15 22.78 -3.61
C GLY A 332 3.64 23.16 -3.52
N LEU A 333 3.93 24.45 -3.37
CA LEU A 333 5.30 24.93 -3.24
C LEU A 333 5.96 24.45 -1.93
N THR A 334 5.22 24.41 -0.84
CA THR A 334 5.72 23.87 0.44
C THR A 334 6.09 22.39 0.30
N ALA A 335 5.29 21.60 -0.41
CA ALA A 335 5.59 20.21 -0.68
C ALA A 335 6.87 20.04 -1.54
N LEU A 336 7.05 20.87 -2.57
CA LEU A 336 8.26 20.89 -3.42
C LEU A 336 9.51 21.27 -2.61
N LEU A 337 9.43 22.25 -1.75
CA LEU A 337 10.54 22.67 -0.87
C LEU A 337 10.89 21.59 0.15
N THR A 338 9.90 20.86 0.63
CA THR A 338 10.11 19.69 1.52
C THR A 338 10.87 18.56 0.80
N GLN A 339 10.54 18.30 -0.46
CA GLN A 339 11.28 17.33 -1.30
C GLN A 339 12.70 17.82 -1.57
N PHE A 340 12.87 19.09 -1.89
CA PHE A 340 14.17 19.70 -2.14
C PHE A 340 15.11 19.62 -0.92
N LEU A 341 14.57 19.74 0.30
CA LEU A 341 15.33 19.59 1.54
C LEU A 341 15.63 18.12 1.92
N GLY A 342 14.94 17.15 1.30
CA GLY A 342 15.05 15.73 1.68
C GLY A 342 14.57 15.44 3.10
N GLY A 343 13.75 16.32 3.71
CA GLY A 343 13.27 16.24 5.08
C GLY A 343 12.09 17.18 5.37
N THR A 344 11.64 17.25 6.62
CA THR A 344 10.55 18.14 7.03
C THR A 344 10.94 19.61 6.91
N PHE A 345 10.08 20.43 6.30
CA PHE A 345 10.23 21.88 6.26
C PHE A 345 9.96 22.48 7.64
N PRO A 346 10.95 23.13 8.30
CA PRO A 346 10.72 23.77 9.59
C PRO A 346 10.04 25.13 9.38
N TRP A 347 8.83 25.27 9.85
CA TRP A 347 8.08 26.54 9.88
C TRP A 347 8.69 27.52 10.88
#